data_88fd0a0abe6a555b26f4f1169bfcb4d1
#
_entry.id   88fd0a0abe6a555b26f4f1169bfcb4d1
#
_cell.length_a   1.000
_cell.length_b   1.000
_cell.length_c   1.000
_cell.angle_alpha   90.00
_cell.angle_beta   90.00
_cell.angle_gamma   90.00
#
_symmetry.space_group_name_H-M   'P 1'
#
loop_
_entity.id
_entity.type
_entity.pdbx_description
1 polymer ?
#
loop_
_entity_poly.entity_id
_entity_poly.type
_entity_poly.pdbx_seq_one_letter_code
_entity_poly.pdbx_strand_id
1 'polypeptide(L)'
;MKNKQYEDQRILVVFPHPDDEAFTASGMLAKYIEGGAHVTYACLTLGEMGRNMGIPPFANRVTLPAIRKEELIESSNAIGIQDLRMLGFHDKMIEFEDPELLDNQIMALLKELNPSLVITFYPGYSVHPDHDATGAAVTRTIGRLPAEERPLVYCCAFSNNHEQAIGKADVIEDVTGFLAQKMASIRAHRSQFQAPELVGQTEMDNEQIRNRFGREAFWTYRFQ
;
A
#
# COMPACT_ATOMS: atom_id res chain seq x y z
N MET A 1 22.05 -19.27 1.31
CA MET A 1 22.26 -18.22 0.31
C MET A 1 20.95 -17.46 0.24
N LYS A 2 20.95 -16.10 0.40
CA LYS A 2 19.72 -15.31 0.19
C LYS A 2 19.30 -15.49 -1.28
N ASN A 3 18.00 -15.69 -1.49
CA ASN A 3 17.42 -15.68 -2.83
C ASN A 3 17.62 -14.27 -3.41
N LYS A 4 18.26 -14.15 -4.59
CA LYS A 4 18.59 -12.87 -5.22
C LYS A 4 17.69 -12.57 -6.43
N GLN A 5 16.50 -13.14 -6.43
CA GLN A 5 15.60 -13.10 -7.58
C GLN A 5 15.18 -11.66 -7.97
N TYR A 6 15.18 -10.73 -7.00
CA TYR A 6 14.70 -9.35 -7.16
C TYR A 6 15.78 -8.29 -6.83
N GLU A 7 17.08 -8.66 -6.83
CA GLU A 7 18.20 -7.81 -6.37
C GLU A 7 18.27 -6.44 -7.09
N ASP A 8 17.85 -6.39 -8.35
CA ASP A 8 17.88 -5.15 -9.15
C ASP A 8 16.54 -4.38 -9.13
N GLN A 9 15.54 -4.86 -8.43
CA GLN A 9 14.22 -4.20 -8.40
C GLN A 9 14.18 -3.08 -7.37
N ARG A 10 13.77 -1.91 -7.83
CA ARG A 10 13.37 -0.77 -7.00
C ARG A 10 11.87 -0.59 -7.10
N ILE A 11 11.21 -0.68 -5.96
CA ILE A 11 9.75 -0.62 -5.89
C ILE A 11 9.36 0.65 -5.13
N LEU A 12 8.50 1.45 -5.74
CA LEU A 12 7.87 2.59 -5.09
C LEU A 12 6.40 2.24 -4.81
N VAL A 13 6.03 2.26 -3.55
CA VAL A 13 4.63 2.12 -3.12
C VAL A 13 4.10 3.51 -2.79
N VAL A 14 2.93 3.86 -3.32
CA VAL A 14 2.28 5.16 -3.05
C VAL A 14 0.83 4.90 -2.64
N PHE A 15 0.54 5.09 -1.35
CA PHE A 15 -0.79 4.95 -0.80
C PHE A 15 -1.15 6.15 0.09
N PRO A 16 -2.44 6.51 0.20
CA PRO A 16 -2.83 7.67 0.99
C PRO A 16 -2.81 7.45 2.49
N HIS A 17 -3.12 6.26 3.00
CA HIS A 17 -3.31 6.08 4.44
C HIS A 17 -2.37 5.02 5.03
N PRO A 18 -1.99 5.18 6.32
CA PRO A 18 -1.41 4.08 7.09
C PRO A 18 -2.43 2.93 7.19
N ASP A 19 -2.07 1.72 6.84
CA ASP A 19 -2.83 0.47 6.75
C ASP A 19 -3.10 -0.03 5.32
N ASP A 20 -3.11 0.84 4.34
CA ASP A 20 -3.31 0.45 2.94
C ASP A 20 -2.29 -0.61 2.50
N GLU A 21 -1.01 -0.45 2.85
CA GLU A 21 0.07 -1.38 2.52
C GLU A 21 -0.16 -2.75 3.15
N ALA A 22 -0.69 -2.77 4.37
CA ALA A 22 -0.86 -3.99 5.15
C ALA A 22 -1.85 -4.96 4.51
N PHE A 23 -2.95 -4.44 3.99
CA PHE A 23 -4.00 -5.25 3.36
C PHE A 23 -3.73 -5.54 1.90
N THR A 24 -3.11 -4.62 1.17
CA THR A 24 -3.01 -4.69 -0.30
C THR A 24 -1.79 -5.44 -0.79
N ALA A 25 -0.60 -5.16 -0.22
CA ALA A 25 0.67 -5.55 -0.85
C ALA A 25 1.73 -6.09 0.12
N SER A 26 1.45 -6.14 1.43
CA SER A 26 2.47 -6.45 2.45
C SER A 26 3.14 -7.82 2.26
N GLY A 27 2.39 -8.83 1.83
CA GLY A 27 2.94 -10.16 1.57
C GLY A 27 3.86 -10.18 0.34
N MET A 28 3.45 -9.55 -0.75
CA MET A 28 4.27 -9.40 -1.96
C MET A 28 5.53 -8.59 -1.66
N LEU A 29 5.39 -7.45 -0.95
CA LEU A 29 6.53 -6.62 -0.58
C LEU A 29 7.54 -7.40 0.28
N ALA A 30 7.09 -8.14 1.30
CA ALA A 30 7.96 -8.98 2.12
C ALA A 30 8.70 -10.05 1.27
N LYS A 31 7.98 -10.70 0.35
CA LYS A 31 8.56 -11.67 -0.60
C LYS A 31 9.64 -11.06 -1.48
N TYR A 32 9.39 -9.87 -2.02
CA TYR A 32 10.31 -9.18 -2.92
C TYR A 32 11.54 -8.66 -2.17
N ILE A 33 11.35 -8.14 -0.95
CA ILE A 33 12.45 -7.72 -0.06
C ILE A 33 13.33 -8.91 0.33
N GLU A 34 12.75 -10.06 0.68
CA GLU A 34 13.52 -11.27 0.93
C GLU A 34 14.32 -11.70 -0.30
N GLY A 35 13.77 -11.47 -1.49
CA GLY A 35 14.42 -11.70 -2.78
C GLY A 35 15.43 -10.64 -3.20
N GLY A 36 15.66 -9.62 -2.37
CA GLY A 36 16.69 -8.58 -2.57
C GLY A 36 16.18 -7.26 -3.12
N ALA A 37 14.88 -7.06 -3.37
CA ALA A 37 14.33 -5.81 -3.82
C ALA A 37 14.51 -4.68 -2.80
N HIS A 38 14.69 -3.45 -3.28
CA HIS A 38 14.63 -2.25 -2.47
C HIS A 38 13.24 -1.61 -2.56
N VAL A 39 12.59 -1.42 -1.42
CA VAL A 39 11.24 -0.86 -1.35
C VAL A 39 11.26 0.50 -0.64
N THR A 40 10.73 1.50 -1.33
CA THR A 40 10.36 2.80 -0.75
C THR A 40 8.84 2.87 -0.66
N TYR A 41 8.32 3.17 0.51
CA TYR A 41 6.90 3.42 0.73
C TYR A 41 6.65 4.91 1.01
N ALA A 42 5.89 5.55 0.15
CA ALA A 42 5.42 6.93 0.28
C ALA A 42 3.95 6.91 0.73
N CYS A 43 3.71 7.18 2.01
CA CYS A 43 2.39 7.34 2.60
C CYS A 43 2.01 8.83 2.59
N LEU A 44 0.89 9.18 1.96
CA LEU A 44 0.55 10.60 1.75
C LEU A 44 0.09 11.27 3.03
N THR A 45 -0.72 10.61 3.85
CA THR A 45 -1.32 11.18 5.07
C THR A 45 -0.95 10.36 6.30
N LEU A 46 -1.33 10.82 7.48
CA LEU A 46 -1.27 10.05 8.72
C LEU A 46 -2.63 9.47 9.12
N GLY A 47 -3.62 9.54 8.23
CA GLY A 47 -4.95 8.98 8.46
C GLY A 47 -5.66 9.59 9.66
N GLU A 48 -5.49 10.90 9.88
CA GLU A 48 -5.99 11.64 11.05
C GLU A 48 -7.52 11.67 11.16
N MET A 49 -8.22 11.39 10.05
CA MET A 49 -9.68 11.29 10.01
C MET A 49 -10.20 9.85 10.12
N GLY A 50 -9.34 8.90 10.45
CA GLY A 50 -9.73 7.51 10.74
C GLY A 50 -10.88 7.43 11.75
N ARG A 51 -11.81 6.49 11.59
CA ARG A 51 -13.02 6.41 12.41
C ARG A 51 -12.80 5.68 13.71
N ASN A 52 -11.92 4.71 13.72
CA ASN A 52 -11.62 3.88 14.87
C ASN A 52 -10.58 4.55 15.78
N MET A 53 -10.69 4.30 17.06
CA MET A 53 -9.82 4.87 18.09
C MET A 53 -9.23 3.79 19.00
N GLY A 54 -9.22 2.54 18.51
CA GLY A 54 -8.85 1.36 19.30
C GLY A 54 -10.01 0.73 20.07
N ILE A 55 -9.83 -0.51 20.57
CA ILE A 55 -10.81 -1.23 21.43
C ILE A 55 -10.07 -1.86 22.63
N PRO A 56 -10.27 -1.39 23.88
CA PRO A 56 -11.00 -0.17 24.22
C PRO A 56 -10.34 1.07 23.60
N PRO A 57 -11.08 2.20 23.45
CA PRO A 57 -10.50 3.40 22.85
C PRO A 57 -9.26 3.90 23.62
N PHE A 58 -8.15 4.06 22.93
CA PHE A 58 -6.88 4.60 23.46
C PHE A 58 -6.38 5.82 22.67
N ALA A 59 -7.05 6.14 21.55
CA ALA A 59 -6.80 7.31 20.72
C ALA A 59 -7.97 8.30 20.81
N ASN A 60 -7.72 9.51 20.31
CA ASN A 60 -8.73 10.55 20.03
C ASN A 60 -8.26 11.35 18.80
N ARG A 61 -9.05 12.33 18.34
CA ARG A 61 -8.72 13.12 17.15
C ARG A 61 -7.37 13.84 17.20
N VAL A 62 -6.94 14.22 18.39
CA VAL A 62 -5.65 14.93 18.59
C VAL A 62 -4.47 13.95 18.58
N THR A 63 -4.65 12.78 19.20
CA THR A 63 -3.57 11.81 19.37
C THR A 63 -3.47 10.80 18.21
N LEU A 64 -4.55 10.62 17.45
CA LEU A 64 -4.63 9.60 16.38
C LEU A 64 -3.52 9.70 15.34
N PRO A 65 -3.15 10.88 14.80
CA PRO A 65 -2.09 10.97 13.79
C PRO A 65 -0.74 10.48 14.31
N ALA A 66 -0.40 10.83 15.56
CA ALA A 66 0.85 10.37 16.17
C ALA A 66 0.85 8.86 16.41
N ILE A 67 -0.29 8.30 16.84
CA ILE A 67 -0.45 6.86 17.05
C ILE A 67 -0.34 6.13 15.71
N ARG A 68 -1.05 6.57 14.67
CA ARG A 68 -0.99 5.94 13.34
C ARG A 68 0.37 6.05 12.67
N LYS A 69 1.12 7.12 12.96
CA LYS A 69 2.51 7.23 12.54
C LYS A 69 3.38 6.09 13.10
N GLU A 70 3.27 5.83 14.41
CA GLU A 70 4.03 4.73 15.04
C GLU A 70 3.56 3.36 14.54
N GLU A 71 2.25 3.18 14.34
CA GLU A 71 1.67 1.97 13.76
C GLU A 71 2.18 1.72 12.33
N LEU A 72 2.29 2.76 11.51
CA LEU A 72 2.84 2.70 10.16
C LEU A 72 4.32 2.30 10.16
N ILE A 73 5.11 2.84 11.09
CA ILE A 73 6.52 2.46 11.28
C ILE A 73 6.62 0.99 11.68
N GLU A 74 5.80 0.54 12.64
CA GLU A 74 5.76 -0.85 13.09
C GLU A 74 5.36 -1.79 11.94
N SER A 75 4.34 -1.44 11.17
CA SER A 75 3.90 -2.18 9.97
C SER A 75 5.02 -2.27 8.93
N SER A 76 5.64 -1.16 8.59
CA SER A 76 6.74 -1.11 7.63
C SER A 76 7.92 -1.98 8.06
N ASN A 77 8.28 -1.96 9.35
CA ASN A 77 9.31 -2.83 9.91
C ASN A 77 8.94 -4.31 9.83
N ALA A 78 7.67 -4.67 10.07
CA ALA A 78 7.20 -6.06 9.98
C ALA A 78 7.28 -6.60 8.54
N ILE A 79 7.06 -5.75 7.54
CA ILE A 79 7.22 -6.09 6.12
C ILE A 79 8.71 -6.14 5.73
N GLY A 80 9.55 -5.32 6.37
CA GLY A 80 10.98 -5.16 6.05
C GLY A 80 11.25 -3.99 5.10
N ILE A 81 10.33 -3.01 5.00
CA ILE A 81 10.48 -1.81 4.16
C ILE A 81 11.67 -0.99 4.67
N GLN A 82 12.58 -0.62 3.75
CA GLN A 82 13.84 0.05 4.09
C GLN A 82 13.72 1.57 4.11
N ASP A 83 12.80 2.12 3.31
CA ASP A 83 12.62 3.57 3.15
C ASP A 83 11.13 3.92 3.27
N LEU A 84 10.75 4.48 4.41
CA LEU A 84 9.38 4.95 4.66
C LEU A 84 9.34 6.47 4.63
N ARG A 85 8.52 7.03 3.75
CA ARG A 85 8.33 8.47 3.57
C ARG A 85 6.89 8.87 3.86
N MET A 86 6.71 9.82 4.79
CA MET A 86 5.44 10.41 5.16
C MET A 86 5.35 11.79 4.52
N LEU A 87 4.44 12.00 3.56
CA LEU A 87 4.46 13.18 2.71
C LEU A 87 3.72 14.39 3.30
N GLY A 88 2.92 14.19 4.38
CA GLY A 88 2.32 15.27 5.15
C GLY A 88 1.08 15.91 4.52
N PHE A 89 0.41 15.24 3.59
CA PHE A 89 -0.92 15.63 3.13
C PHE A 89 -1.97 15.33 4.20
N HIS A 90 -3.16 15.91 4.03
CA HIS A 90 -4.27 15.73 4.97
C HIS A 90 -5.23 14.63 4.52
N ASP A 91 -5.59 13.75 5.45
CA ASP A 91 -6.57 12.67 5.26
C ASP A 91 -7.94 13.24 4.87
N LYS A 92 -8.57 12.66 3.87
CA LYS A 92 -9.80 13.08 3.19
C LYS A 92 -9.71 14.39 2.42
N MET A 93 -8.51 14.85 2.14
CA MET A 93 -8.29 16.08 1.40
C MET A 93 -7.51 15.86 0.10
N ILE A 94 -7.05 14.65 -0.19
CA ILE A 94 -6.22 14.37 -1.39
C ILE A 94 -6.97 14.71 -2.68
N GLU A 95 -8.29 14.44 -2.74
CA GLU A 95 -9.11 14.78 -3.91
C GLU A 95 -9.26 16.29 -4.15
N PHE A 96 -9.00 17.12 -3.11
CA PHE A 96 -9.11 18.58 -3.16
C PHE A 96 -7.74 19.28 -3.23
N GLU A 97 -6.65 18.53 -3.16
CA GLU A 97 -5.31 19.09 -3.27
C GLU A 97 -5.05 19.65 -4.68
N ASP A 98 -4.14 20.61 -4.76
CA ASP A 98 -3.63 21.08 -6.04
C ASP A 98 -3.00 19.91 -6.80
N PRO A 99 -3.55 19.51 -7.95
CA PRO A 99 -3.03 18.39 -8.72
C PRO A 99 -1.55 18.55 -9.09
N GLU A 100 -1.06 19.78 -9.30
CA GLU A 100 0.35 20.00 -9.62
C GLU A 100 1.25 19.78 -8.40
N LEU A 101 0.80 20.13 -7.20
CA LEU A 101 1.55 19.88 -5.98
C LEU A 101 1.75 18.39 -5.78
N LEU A 102 0.69 17.59 -5.87
CA LEU A 102 0.72 16.15 -5.73
C LEU A 102 1.55 15.48 -6.83
N ASP A 103 1.33 15.88 -8.08
CA ASP A 103 2.09 15.37 -9.24
C ASP A 103 3.59 15.68 -9.13
N ASN A 104 3.96 16.88 -8.66
CA ASN A 104 5.36 17.28 -8.48
C ASN A 104 6.04 16.45 -7.36
N GLN A 105 5.35 16.15 -6.27
CA GLN A 105 5.85 15.26 -5.22
C GLN A 105 6.11 13.85 -5.77
N ILE A 106 5.15 13.30 -6.51
CA ILE A 106 5.29 11.97 -7.13
C ILE A 106 6.41 11.97 -8.17
N MET A 107 6.49 13.01 -9.01
CA MET A 107 7.56 13.14 -10.02
C MET A 107 8.94 13.22 -9.38
N ALA A 108 9.07 13.91 -8.24
CA ALA A 108 10.33 13.97 -7.51
C ALA A 108 10.76 12.57 -7.02
N LEU A 109 9.82 11.77 -6.47
CA LEU A 109 10.07 10.39 -6.08
C LEU A 109 10.48 9.50 -7.26
N LEU A 110 9.77 9.61 -8.39
CA LEU A 110 10.08 8.85 -9.61
C LEU A 110 11.49 9.15 -10.12
N LYS A 111 11.88 10.42 -10.16
CA LYS A 111 13.22 10.85 -10.61
C LYS A 111 14.33 10.41 -9.66
N GLU A 112 14.10 10.54 -8.35
CA GLU A 112 15.08 10.17 -7.33
C GLU A 112 15.31 8.65 -7.29
N LEU A 113 14.22 7.88 -7.27
CA LEU A 113 14.28 6.44 -7.04
C LEU A 113 14.45 5.62 -8.32
N ASN A 114 14.04 6.17 -9.46
CA ASN A 114 13.98 5.47 -10.75
C ASN A 114 13.43 4.04 -10.57
N PRO A 115 12.17 3.89 -10.09
CA PRO A 115 11.62 2.58 -9.76
C PRO A 115 11.37 1.73 -11.03
N SER A 116 11.56 0.42 -10.92
CA SER A 116 11.15 -0.53 -11.95
C SER A 116 9.67 -0.92 -11.84
N LEU A 117 9.11 -0.79 -10.62
CA LEU A 117 7.72 -1.10 -10.31
C LEU A 117 7.15 -0.02 -9.37
N VAL A 118 5.95 0.45 -9.69
CA VAL A 118 5.14 1.31 -8.79
C VAL A 118 3.87 0.57 -8.40
N ILE A 119 3.50 0.62 -7.12
CA ILE A 119 2.26 0.04 -6.59
C ILE A 119 1.39 1.17 -6.05
N THR A 120 0.12 1.21 -6.47
CA THR A 120 -0.85 2.22 -6.04
C THR A 120 -2.29 1.70 -6.18
N PHE A 121 -3.28 2.56 -6.03
CA PHE A 121 -4.68 2.20 -6.28
C PHE A 121 -5.09 2.39 -7.75
N TYR A 122 -6.08 1.61 -8.20
CA TYR A 122 -6.64 1.77 -9.53
C TYR A 122 -7.60 2.97 -9.54
N PRO A 123 -7.35 4.01 -10.35
CA PRO A 123 -8.18 5.21 -10.36
C PRO A 123 -9.66 4.90 -10.64
N GLY A 124 -10.56 5.38 -9.78
CA GLY A 124 -12.00 5.20 -9.92
C GLY A 124 -12.55 3.84 -9.45
N TYR A 125 -11.68 2.94 -8.97
CA TYR A 125 -12.11 1.58 -8.56
C TYR A 125 -11.63 1.18 -7.17
N SER A 126 -11.35 2.15 -6.30
CA SER A 126 -10.74 1.88 -4.98
C SER A 126 -11.58 2.34 -3.79
N VAL A 127 -12.87 2.63 -3.99
CA VAL A 127 -13.92 2.87 -2.97
C VAL A 127 -13.77 4.15 -2.16
N HIS A 128 -12.55 4.62 -1.89
CA HIS A 128 -12.30 5.83 -1.11
C HIS A 128 -11.82 6.97 -2.02
N PRO A 129 -12.33 8.22 -1.86
CA PRO A 129 -11.92 9.35 -2.70
C PRO A 129 -10.40 9.57 -2.71
N ASP A 130 -9.74 9.49 -1.54
CA ASP A 130 -8.28 9.63 -1.46
C ASP A 130 -7.54 8.49 -2.20
N HIS A 131 -8.07 7.25 -2.19
CA HIS A 131 -7.48 6.15 -2.96
C HIS A 131 -7.53 6.44 -4.46
N ASP A 132 -8.72 6.83 -4.94
CA ASP A 132 -8.93 7.14 -6.35
C ASP A 132 -8.09 8.35 -6.79
N ALA A 133 -8.01 9.41 -5.97
CA ALA A 133 -7.20 10.59 -6.23
C ALA A 133 -5.69 10.27 -6.24
N THR A 134 -5.22 9.45 -5.29
CA THR A 134 -3.82 9.00 -5.24
C THR A 134 -3.47 8.19 -6.49
N GLY A 135 -4.29 7.20 -6.84
CA GLY A 135 -4.07 6.39 -8.03
C GLY A 135 -4.07 7.24 -9.31
N ALA A 136 -5.00 8.19 -9.41
CA ALA A 136 -5.08 9.12 -10.55
C ALA A 136 -3.83 10.01 -10.65
N ALA A 137 -3.33 10.54 -9.53
CA ALA A 137 -2.11 11.34 -9.52
C ALA A 137 -0.88 10.53 -9.93
N VAL A 138 -0.72 9.32 -9.39
CA VAL A 138 0.40 8.43 -9.74
C VAL A 138 0.39 8.07 -11.22
N THR A 139 -0.75 7.62 -11.74
CA THR A 139 -0.86 7.20 -13.15
C THR A 139 -0.73 8.39 -14.10
N ARG A 140 -1.31 9.54 -13.76
CA ARG A 140 -1.16 10.78 -14.52
C ARG A 140 0.29 11.25 -14.59
N THR A 141 1.00 11.20 -13.45
CA THR A 141 2.40 11.62 -13.38
C THR A 141 3.32 10.70 -14.18
N ILE A 142 3.15 9.39 -14.05
CA ILE A 142 3.90 8.40 -14.83
C ILE A 142 3.58 8.54 -16.33
N GLY A 143 2.33 8.83 -16.67
CA GLY A 143 1.91 9.06 -18.06
C GLY A 143 2.63 10.23 -18.75
N ARG A 144 3.20 11.19 -18.00
CA ARG A 144 4.00 12.31 -18.52
C ARG A 144 5.43 11.90 -18.88
N LEU A 145 5.90 10.74 -18.43
CA LEU A 145 7.21 10.21 -18.81
C LEU A 145 7.17 9.65 -20.23
N PRO A 146 8.31 9.68 -20.96
CA PRO A 146 8.46 8.90 -22.19
C PRO A 146 8.08 7.44 -21.96
N ALA A 147 7.49 6.80 -22.96
CA ALA A 147 6.96 5.43 -22.81
C ALA A 147 8.01 4.42 -22.34
N GLU A 148 9.25 4.58 -22.82
CA GLU A 148 10.41 3.75 -22.50
C GLU A 148 10.98 3.97 -21.10
N GLU A 149 10.61 5.08 -20.44
CA GLU A 149 11.05 5.42 -19.07
C GLU A 149 9.99 5.08 -18.03
N ARG A 150 8.79 4.65 -18.46
CA ARG A 150 7.69 4.36 -17.53
C ARG A 150 7.95 3.07 -16.77
N PRO A 151 7.89 3.10 -15.43
CA PRO A 151 7.89 1.87 -14.64
C PRO A 151 6.66 1.02 -14.93
N LEU A 152 6.74 -0.26 -14.62
CA LEU A 152 5.54 -1.10 -14.50
C LEU A 152 4.68 -0.56 -13.36
N VAL A 153 3.35 -0.54 -13.53
CA VAL A 153 2.43 -0.07 -12.49
C VAL A 153 1.43 -1.15 -12.15
N TYR A 154 1.44 -1.58 -10.89
CA TYR A 154 0.45 -2.47 -10.30
C TYR A 154 -0.56 -1.67 -9.50
N CYS A 155 -1.83 -1.83 -9.82
CA CYS A 155 -2.92 -1.15 -9.15
C CYS A 155 -3.78 -2.12 -8.35
N CYS A 156 -4.23 -1.66 -7.17
CA CYS A 156 -5.21 -2.37 -6.34
C CYS A 156 -6.61 -1.82 -6.59
N ALA A 157 -7.62 -2.69 -6.71
CA ALA A 157 -9.00 -2.31 -6.95
C ALA A 157 -9.95 -3.08 -6.02
N PHE A 158 -10.98 -2.39 -5.48
CA PHE A 158 -11.89 -2.96 -4.48
C PHE A 158 -13.36 -2.63 -4.72
N SER A 159 -13.72 -1.76 -5.68
CA SER A 159 -15.11 -1.41 -5.92
C SER A 159 -15.92 -2.64 -6.36
N ASN A 160 -17.19 -2.70 -5.99
CA ASN A 160 -18.04 -3.87 -6.27
C ASN A 160 -18.14 -4.26 -7.76
N ASN A 161 -17.87 -3.31 -8.66
CA ASN A 161 -17.98 -3.49 -10.11
C ASN A 161 -16.63 -3.48 -10.84
N HIS A 162 -15.50 -3.48 -10.12
CA HIS A 162 -14.20 -3.33 -10.76
C HIS A 162 -13.90 -4.40 -11.80
N GLU A 163 -14.15 -5.68 -11.51
CA GLU A 163 -13.93 -6.76 -12.49
C GLU A 163 -14.79 -6.65 -13.75
N GLN A 164 -16.01 -6.09 -13.62
CA GLN A 164 -16.86 -5.86 -14.79
C GLN A 164 -16.34 -4.73 -15.68
N ALA A 165 -15.71 -3.73 -15.08
CA ALA A 165 -15.23 -2.53 -15.76
C ALA A 165 -13.80 -2.67 -16.29
N ILE A 166 -12.90 -3.24 -15.52
CA ILE A 166 -11.45 -3.31 -15.83
C ILE A 166 -10.93 -4.74 -16.03
N GLY A 167 -11.81 -5.74 -15.99
CA GLY A 167 -11.43 -7.14 -16.11
C GLY A 167 -10.92 -7.73 -14.80
N LYS A 168 -10.55 -9.01 -14.83
CA LYS A 168 -9.92 -9.67 -13.69
C LYS A 168 -8.49 -9.21 -13.51
N ALA A 169 -8.01 -9.31 -12.28
CA ALA A 169 -6.60 -9.09 -11.98
C ALA A 169 -5.71 -9.95 -12.90
N ASP A 170 -4.71 -9.33 -13.49
CA ASP A 170 -3.73 -9.99 -14.36
C ASP A 170 -2.44 -10.39 -13.62
N VAL A 171 -2.28 -9.93 -12.37
CA VAL A 171 -1.20 -10.32 -11.47
C VAL A 171 -1.79 -10.87 -10.19
N ILE A 172 -1.48 -12.12 -9.87
CA ILE A 172 -1.88 -12.77 -8.61
C ILE A 172 -0.59 -13.27 -7.94
N GLU A 173 -0.29 -12.70 -6.79
CA GLU A 173 0.85 -13.11 -5.97
C GLU A 173 0.41 -14.10 -4.90
N ASP A 174 1.02 -15.29 -4.91
CA ASP A 174 0.93 -16.21 -3.77
C ASP A 174 1.89 -15.73 -2.68
N VAL A 175 1.30 -15.33 -1.56
CA VAL A 175 2.00 -14.80 -0.38
C VAL A 175 1.85 -15.70 0.85
N THR A 176 1.44 -16.95 0.65
CA THR A 176 1.25 -17.91 1.76
C THR A 176 2.50 -18.10 2.60
N GLY A 177 3.68 -18.05 1.98
CA GLY A 177 4.97 -18.10 2.67
C GLY A 177 5.31 -16.86 3.50
N PHE A 178 4.57 -15.76 3.33
CA PHE A 178 4.79 -14.44 3.95
C PHE A 178 3.62 -13.99 4.82
N LEU A 179 2.72 -14.90 5.16
CA LEU A 179 1.58 -14.61 6.03
C LEU A 179 2.01 -14.10 7.41
N ALA A 180 3.17 -14.51 7.92
CA ALA A 180 3.69 -14.01 9.19
C ALA A 180 3.91 -12.50 9.14
N GLN A 181 4.61 -12.01 8.12
CA GLN A 181 4.88 -10.60 7.90
C GLN A 181 3.59 -9.82 7.62
N LYS A 182 2.72 -10.36 6.75
CA LYS A 182 1.42 -9.74 6.45
C LYS A 182 0.55 -9.58 7.68
N MET A 183 0.42 -10.61 8.50
CA MET A 183 -0.38 -10.55 9.72
C MET A 183 0.25 -9.65 10.78
N ALA A 184 1.58 -9.59 10.87
CA ALA A 184 2.26 -8.66 11.76
C ALA A 184 2.01 -7.19 11.34
N SER A 185 2.09 -6.92 10.04
CA SER A 185 1.77 -5.61 9.45
C SER A 185 0.32 -5.18 9.76
N ILE A 186 -0.67 -6.05 9.50
CA ILE A 186 -2.08 -5.77 9.80
C ILE A 186 -2.29 -5.49 11.29
N ARG A 187 -1.66 -6.28 12.17
CA ARG A 187 -1.79 -6.15 13.63
C ARG A 187 -1.10 -4.89 14.17
N ALA A 188 -0.16 -4.29 13.45
CA ALA A 188 0.46 -3.03 13.84
C ALA A 188 -0.57 -1.89 13.89
N HIS A 189 -1.58 -1.91 13.03
CA HIS A 189 -2.61 -0.85 12.94
C HIS A 189 -3.73 -1.00 13.98
N ARG A 190 -3.34 -1.06 15.25
CA ARG A 190 -4.23 -1.33 16.40
C ARG A 190 -5.33 -0.31 16.60
N SER A 191 -5.08 0.95 16.23
CA SER A 191 -6.09 2.00 16.32
C SER A 191 -7.24 1.79 15.36
N GLN A 192 -6.97 1.13 14.20
CA GLN A 192 -7.93 0.98 13.10
C GLN A 192 -8.56 -0.42 13.04
N PHE A 193 -7.76 -1.46 13.28
CA PHE A 193 -8.20 -2.85 13.11
C PHE A 193 -8.03 -3.64 14.41
N GLN A 194 -9.15 -4.08 14.94
CA GLN A 194 -9.22 -4.97 16.08
C GLN A 194 -10.27 -6.05 15.86
N ALA A 195 -10.23 -6.68 14.68
CA ALA A 195 -11.07 -7.85 14.46
C ALA A 195 -10.62 -8.94 15.47
N PRO A 196 -11.50 -9.40 16.37
CA PRO A 196 -11.16 -10.47 17.34
C PRO A 196 -10.58 -11.70 16.64
N GLU A 197 -11.02 -11.94 15.41
CA GLU A 197 -10.55 -13.01 14.52
C GLU A 197 -9.07 -12.84 14.14
N LEU A 198 -8.56 -11.61 14.07
CA LEU A 198 -7.17 -11.31 13.71
C LEU A 198 -6.27 -11.16 14.93
N VAL A 199 -6.82 -10.72 16.07
CA VAL A 199 -6.06 -10.47 17.31
C VAL A 199 -5.91 -11.75 18.15
N GLY A 200 -6.89 -12.66 18.09
CA GLY A 200 -6.93 -13.89 18.90
C GLY A 200 -6.29 -15.12 18.29
N GLN A 201 -5.97 -15.09 16.98
CA GLN A 201 -5.42 -16.27 16.28
C GLN A 201 -3.91 -16.15 16.14
N THR A 202 -3.19 -16.81 17.05
CA THR A 202 -1.72 -16.94 16.99
C THR A 202 -1.24 -18.01 16.01
N GLU A 203 -2.13 -18.84 15.46
CA GLU A 203 -1.76 -19.96 14.60
C GLU A 203 -1.89 -19.58 13.13
N MET A 204 -0.74 -19.40 12.50
CA MET A 204 -0.59 -19.09 11.07
C MET A 204 -1.04 -20.23 10.14
N ASP A 205 -1.39 -21.39 10.69
CA ASP A 205 -1.87 -22.58 9.98
C ASP A 205 -3.40 -22.63 9.80
N ASN A 206 -4.11 -21.60 10.22
CA ASN A 206 -5.54 -21.57 10.01
C ASN A 206 -5.86 -21.44 8.51
N GLU A 207 -6.57 -22.41 7.98
CA GLU A 207 -6.97 -22.46 6.57
C GLU A 207 -7.77 -21.22 6.15
N GLN A 208 -8.56 -20.66 7.05
CA GLN A 208 -9.32 -19.44 6.80
C GLN A 208 -8.41 -18.22 6.58
N ILE A 209 -7.30 -18.10 7.34
CA ILE A 209 -6.32 -17.03 7.15
C ILE A 209 -5.62 -17.19 5.80
N ARG A 210 -5.19 -18.40 5.45
CA ARG A 210 -4.58 -18.69 4.14
C ARG A 210 -5.52 -18.35 2.99
N ASN A 211 -6.77 -18.77 3.08
CA ASN A 211 -7.76 -18.51 2.04
C ASN A 211 -8.07 -17.03 1.88
N ARG A 212 -8.07 -16.27 3.00
CA ARG A 212 -8.40 -14.84 2.98
C ARG A 212 -7.22 -13.95 2.62
N PHE A 213 -6.01 -14.27 3.10
CA PHE A 213 -4.83 -13.40 3.03
C PHE A 213 -3.65 -13.98 2.25
N GLY A 214 -3.74 -15.23 1.79
CA GLY A 214 -2.64 -15.93 1.12
C GLY A 214 -2.41 -15.49 -0.32
N ARG A 215 -3.25 -14.61 -0.88
CA ARG A 215 -3.13 -14.09 -2.23
C ARG A 215 -3.35 -12.59 -2.25
N GLU A 216 -2.55 -11.90 -3.05
CA GLU A 216 -2.68 -10.49 -3.36
C GLU A 216 -2.89 -10.33 -4.86
N ALA A 217 -3.85 -9.47 -5.24
CA ALA A 217 -4.29 -9.31 -6.62
C ALA A 217 -4.03 -7.89 -7.09
N PHE A 218 -3.46 -7.77 -8.29
CA PHE A 218 -3.15 -6.49 -8.89
C PHE A 218 -3.59 -6.47 -10.36
N TRP A 219 -3.84 -5.27 -10.84
CA TRP A 219 -4.12 -4.94 -12.24
C TRP A 219 -2.95 -4.13 -12.78
N THR A 220 -2.33 -4.60 -13.86
CA THR A 220 -1.32 -3.80 -14.56
C THR A 220 -1.99 -2.61 -15.24
N TYR A 221 -1.61 -1.39 -14.81
CA TYR A 221 -2.14 -0.19 -15.44
C TYR A 221 -1.55 -0.01 -16.85
N ARG A 222 -2.42 0.15 -17.84
CA ARG A 222 -2.04 0.31 -19.24
C ARG A 222 -2.23 1.75 -19.67
N PHE A 223 -1.12 2.42 -19.98
CA PHE A 223 -1.13 3.77 -20.52
C PHE A 223 -1.62 3.74 -21.98
N GLN A 224 -2.54 4.64 -22.31
CA GLN A 224 -3.04 4.83 -23.67
C GLN A 224 -2.09 5.70 -24.48
#